data_8cfa9814d503b0014aa8e5b5de97e4c7
#
_entry.id   8cfa9814d503b0014aa8e5b5de97e4c7
#
_cell.length_a   1.000
_cell.length_b   1.000
_cell.length_c   1.000
_cell.angle_alpha   90.00
_cell.angle_beta   90.00
_cell.angle_gamma   90.00
#
_symmetry.space_group_name_H-M   'P 1'
#
loop_
_entity.id
_entity.type
_entity.pdbx_description
1 polymer ?
#
loop_
_entity_poly.entity_id
_entity_poly.type
_entity_poly.pdbx_seq_one_letter_code
_entity_poly.pdbx_strand_id
1 'polypeptide(L)'
;MGDLHLRPRQRLNGITPDGQPVTQRFSDLLLAAAAHLDERWWADGTLEFNPETNRSVRSVMRARYSPGPFRTMSVAYRFARAQSEQVELAWQWPIYGTPVTSRGANSNSCGGAWYSAGRVQYSLRDKRLTDSVAGFEYDAGCWVMRFGIERLSTGRAETNTRIMLQLELVGLSQLGSNALKVLRDNVPGYRRLSSDRSPSSDFTP
;
A
#
# COMPACT_ATOMS: atom_id res chain seq x y z
N MET A 1 15.14 -16.14 -5.46
CA MET A 1 16.52 -15.85 -5.04
C MET A 1 16.45 -14.67 -4.09
N GLY A 2 16.87 -14.84 -2.84
CA GLY A 2 16.78 -13.80 -1.82
C GLY A 2 18.10 -13.02 -1.75
N ASP A 3 18.01 -11.69 -1.77
CA ASP A 3 19.18 -10.82 -1.58
C ASP A 3 19.24 -10.32 -0.14
N LEU A 4 20.35 -10.59 0.53
CA LEU A 4 20.64 -10.10 1.88
C LEU A 4 21.63 -8.94 1.79
N HIS A 5 21.18 -7.74 2.17
CA HIS A 5 22.03 -6.54 2.21
C HIS A 5 22.35 -6.15 3.65
N LEU A 6 23.66 -6.14 3.99
CA LEU A 6 24.20 -5.62 5.24
C LEU A 6 24.78 -4.23 4.98
N ARG A 7 24.22 -3.19 5.58
CA ARG A 7 24.76 -1.82 5.50
C ARG A 7 25.04 -1.28 6.90
N PRO A 8 26.29 -1.04 7.28
CA PRO A 8 26.61 -0.29 8.49
C PRO A 8 26.26 1.19 8.27
N ARG A 9 25.44 1.75 9.13
CA ARG A 9 25.07 3.17 9.09
C ARG A 9 26.02 3.94 10.00
N GLN A 10 26.94 4.70 9.43
CA GLN A 10 27.78 5.63 10.19
C GLN A 10 26.92 6.81 10.65
N ARG A 11 26.75 6.98 11.93
CA ARG A 11 26.26 8.23 12.52
C ARG A 11 27.43 9.17 12.74
N LEU A 12 27.48 10.24 11.97
CA LEU A 12 28.30 11.41 12.31
C LEU A 12 27.76 12.03 13.60
N ASN A 13 28.65 12.47 14.49
CA ASN A 13 28.37 13.10 15.77
C ASN A 13 27.14 14.01 15.71
N GLY A 14 26.02 13.55 16.24
CA GLY A 14 24.74 14.24 16.24
C GLY A 14 24.12 14.24 17.63
N ILE A 15 23.31 15.26 17.87
CA ILE A 15 22.43 15.34 19.03
C ILE A 15 21.17 14.55 18.71
N THR A 16 20.71 13.69 19.63
CA THR A 16 19.41 13.01 19.48
C THR A 16 18.29 14.04 19.50
N PRO A 17 17.08 13.73 18.94
CA PRO A 17 15.92 14.62 19.03
C PRO A 17 15.58 15.06 20.46
N ASP A 18 16.04 14.33 21.47
CA ASP A 18 15.85 14.63 22.91
C ASP A 18 16.98 15.49 23.49
N GLY A 19 17.86 16.04 22.66
CA GLY A 19 18.95 16.94 23.09
C GLY A 19 20.12 16.25 23.81
N GLN A 20 20.17 14.91 23.85
CA GLN A 20 21.24 14.17 24.49
C GLN A 20 22.40 13.89 23.53
N PRO A 21 23.67 13.98 23.97
CA PRO A 21 24.81 13.62 23.13
C PRO A 21 24.77 12.11 22.81
N VAL A 22 25.01 11.79 21.54
CA VAL A 22 25.11 10.37 21.10
C VAL A 22 26.39 9.78 21.63
N THR A 23 26.30 8.98 22.68
CA THR A 23 27.42 8.28 23.31
C THR A 23 27.69 6.88 22.79
N GLN A 24 26.95 6.48 21.72
CA GLN A 24 27.06 5.14 21.12
C GLN A 24 28.42 4.96 20.43
N ARG A 25 29.16 3.92 20.81
CA ARG A 25 30.44 3.53 20.19
C ARG A 25 30.25 2.84 18.84
N PHE A 26 29.14 2.13 18.66
CA PHE A 26 28.83 1.40 17.44
C PHE A 26 27.56 1.94 16.82
N SER A 27 27.53 2.01 15.50
CA SER A 27 26.33 2.31 14.75
C SER A 27 25.36 1.13 14.79
N ASP A 28 24.04 1.41 14.67
CA ASP A 28 23.03 0.38 14.56
C ASP A 28 23.26 -0.46 13.30
N LEU A 29 23.11 -1.78 13.43
CA LEU A 29 23.23 -2.72 12.33
C LEU A 29 21.89 -2.80 11.59
N LEU A 30 21.91 -2.55 10.28
CA LEU A 30 20.74 -2.68 9.43
C LEU A 30 20.81 -3.99 8.64
N LEU A 31 19.84 -4.87 8.86
CA LEU A 31 19.62 -6.09 8.10
C LEU A 31 18.41 -5.90 7.21
N ALA A 32 18.53 -6.21 5.92
CA ALA A 32 17.42 -6.18 4.98
C ALA A 32 17.41 -7.45 4.15
N ALA A 33 16.24 -8.05 3.99
CA ALA A 33 16.02 -9.22 3.17
C ALA A 33 14.74 -9.05 2.35
N ALA A 34 14.75 -9.53 1.11
CA ALA A 34 13.58 -9.62 0.27
C ALA A 34 13.57 -10.95 -0.46
N ALA A 35 12.42 -11.56 -0.59
CA ALA A 35 12.25 -12.86 -1.24
C ALA A 35 10.98 -12.89 -2.09
N HIS A 36 11.10 -13.46 -3.29
CA HIS A 36 9.99 -13.97 -4.06
C HIS A 36 9.86 -15.46 -3.76
N LEU A 37 8.81 -15.83 -3.03
CA LEU A 37 8.57 -17.23 -2.66
C LEU A 37 7.95 -18.00 -3.83
N ASP A 38 7.14 -17.31 -4.63
CA ASP A 38 6.49 -17.78 -5.84
C ASP A 38 6.12 -16.54 -6.68
N GLU A 39 5.63 -16.71 -7.91
CA GLU A 39 5.13 -15.61 -8.76
C GLU A 39 4.02 -14.79 -8.11
N ARG A 40 3.32 -15.37 -7.14
CA ARG A 40 2.18 -14.77 -6.43
C ARG A 40 2.54 -14.17 -5.09
N TRP A 41 3.62 -14.64 -4.46
CA TRP A 41 4.02 -14.25 -3.11
C TRP A 41 5.33 -13.50 -3.09
N TRP A 42 5.31 -12.35 -2.46
CA TRP A 42 6.48 -11.53 -2.21
C TRP A 42 6.52 -11.14 -0.73
N ALA A 43 7.71 -11.20 -0.14
CA ALA A 43 7.94 -10.78 1.24
C ALA A 43 9.24 -10.00 1.32
N ASP A 44 9.26 -8.95 2.15
CA ASP A 44 10.47 -8.22 2.52
C ASP A 44 10.48 -7.88 4.01
N GLY A 45 11.67 -7.70 4.53
CA GLY A 45 11.86 -7.29 5.91
C GLY A 45 13.13 -6.48 6.10
N THR A 46 13.06 -5.52 7.01
CA THR A 46 14.20 -4.75 7.49
C THR A 46 14.22 -4.77 9.00
N LEU A 47 15.41 -4.98 9.57
CA LEU A 47 15.66 -4.98 11.00
C LEU A 47 16.83 -4.06 11.31
N GLU A 48 16.61 -3.07 12.16
CA GLU A 48 17.63 -2.22 12.72
C GLU A 48 17.92 -2.69 14.18
N PHE A 49 19.13 -3.13 14.40
CA PHE A 49 19.57 -3.73 15.67
C PHE A 49 20.70 -2.93 16.28
N ASN A 50 20.58 -2.62 17.54
CA ASN A 50 21.62 -1.93 18.30
C ASN A 50 22.48 -2.96 19.06
N PRO A 51 23.77 -3.12 18.71
CA PRO A 51 24.64 -4.12 19.34
C PRO A 51 25.01 -3.77 20.77
N GLU A 52 25.03 -2.49 21.16
CA GLU A 52 25.38 -2.08 22.53
C GLU A 52 24.29 -2.44 23.55
N THR A 53 23.03 -2.24 23.14
CA THR A 53 21.87 -2.54 24.00
C THR A 53 21.31 -3.95 23.77
N ASN A 54 21.84 -4.67 22.78
CA ASN A 54 21.38 -6.00 22.35
C ASN A 54 19.87 -6.02 22.06
N ARG A 55 19.35 -4.99 21.41
CA ARG A 55 17.91 -4.82 21.17
C ARG A 55 17.63 -4.33 19.75
N SER A 56 16.49 -4.77 19.21
CA SER A 56 15.96 -4.21 17.98
C SER A 56 15.44 -2.78 18.24
N VAL A 57 15.82 -1.85 17.38
CA VAL A 57 15.39 -0.45 17.41
C VAL A 57 14.17 -0.25 16.53
N ARG A 58 14.23 -0.80 15.32
CA ARG A 58 13.16 -0.74 14.33
C ARG A 58 13.09 -2.03 13.55
N SER A 59 11.90 -2.50 13.27
CA SER A 59 11.66 -3.58 12.32
C SER A 59 10.46 -3.27 11.43
N VAL A 60 10.57 -3.65 10.17
CA VAL A 60 9.49 -3.57 9.19
C VAL A 60 9.45 -4.90 8.46
N MET A 61 8.29 -5.54 8.44
CA MET A 61 8.04 -6.77 7.70
C MET A 61 6.84 -6.57 6.80
N ARG A 62 6.91 -6.98 5.56
CA ARG A 62 5.84 -6.88 4.58
C ARG A 62 5.69 -8.19 3.84
N ALA A 63 4.45 -8.57 3.59
CA ALA A 63 4.12 -9.68 2.73
C ALA A 63 2.99 -9.26 1.79
N ARG A 64 3.06 -9.69 0.53
CA ARG A 64 2.05 -9.42 -0.47
C ARG A 64 1.73 -10.69 -1.25
N TYR A 65 0.44 -10.90 -1.44
CA TYR A 65 -0.13 -11.97 -2.24
C TYR A 65 -0.88 -11.38 -3.43
N SER A 66 -0.51 -11.77 -4.64
CA SER A 66 -1.06 -11.26 -5.91
C SER A 66 -1.31 -12.42 -6.88
N PRO A 67 -2.42 -13.16 -6.74
CA PRO A 67 -2.68 -14.35 -7.55
C PRO A 67 -3.09 -14.08 -9.00
N GLY A 68 -3.29 -12.83 -9.37
CA GLY A 68 -3.69 -12.44 -10.72
C GLY A 68 -4.03 -10.96 -10.84
N PRO A 69 -4.47 -10.50 -12.01
CA PRO A 69 -4.82 -9.12 -12.25
C PRO A 69 -5.94 -8.67 -11.31
N PHE A 70 -5.83 -7.44 -10.78
CA PHE A 70 -6.80 -6.81 -9.86
C PHE A 70 -7.07 -7.60 -8.57
N ARG A 71 -6.16 -8.50 -8.20
CA ARG A 71 -6.20 -9.28 -6.96
C ARG A 71 -4.90 -9.08 -6.23
N THR A 72 -4.91 -8.32 -5.16
CA THR A 72 -3.76 -8.13 -4.30
C THR A 72 -4.20 -7.99 -2.85
N MET A 73 -3.46 -8.63 -1.96
CA MET A 73 -3.55 -8.46 -0.52
C MET A 73 -2.16 -8.25 0.02
N SER A 74 -1.99 -7.29 0.91
CA SER A 74 -0.72 -7.03 1.57
C SER A 74 -0.90 -6.81 3.06
N VAL A 75 0.04 -7.35 3.83
CA VAL A 75 0.14 -7.14 5.27
C VAL A 75 1.50 -6.53 5.54
N ALA A 76 1.54 -5.51 6.40
CA ALA A 76 2.79 -4.93 6.88
C ALA A 76 2.75 -4.81 8.40
N TYR A 77 3.84 -5.19 9.05
CA TYR A 77 4.10 -4.96 10.46
C TYR A 77 5.25 -3.98 10.60
N ARG A 78 5.03 -2.92 11.36
CA ARG A 78 6.04 -1.88 11.64
C ARG A 78 6.21 -1.73 13.14
N PHE A 79 7.42 -1.92 13.59
CA PHE A 79 7.80 -1.71 14.97
C PHE A 79 8.91 -0.67 15.06
N ALA A 80 8.74 0.31 15.94
CA ALA A 80 9.78 1.25 16.34
C ALA A 80 9.75 1.36 17.88
N ARG A 81 10.87 0.98 18.49
CA ARG A 81 10.99 0.90 19.95
C ARG A 81 10.62 2.22 20.62
N ALA A 82 9.77 2.15 21.64
CA ALA A 82 9.24 3.28 22.42
C ALA A 82 8.43 4.32 21.61
N GLN A 83 8.31 4.17 20.29
CA GLN A 83 7.60 5.11 19.42
C GLN A 83 6.28 4.55 18.90
N SER A 84 6.32 3.45 18.15
CA SER A 84 5.12 2.92 17.48
C SER A 84 5.20 1.42 17.25
N GLU A 85 4.04 0.79 17.26
CA GLU A 85 3.84 -0.59 16.85
C GLU A 85 2.53 -0.66 16.07
N GLN A 86 2.60 -1.03 14.79
CA GLN A 86 1.48 -0.91 13.86
C GLN A 86 1.39 -2.10 12.93
N VAL A 87 0.16 -2.51 12.65
CA VAL A 87 -0.18 -3.48 11.61
C VAL A 87 -1.00 -2.78 10.54
N GLU A 88 -0.69 -3.06 9.30
CA GLU A 88 -1.40 -2.56 8.12
C GLU A 88 -1.88 -3.74 7.28
N LEU A 89 -3.13 -3.67 6.85
CA LEU A 89 -3.73 -4.57 5.87
C LEU A 89 -4.20 -3.72 4.69
N ALA A 90 -3.83 -4.09 3.47
CA ALA A 90 -4.35 -3.46 2.27
C ALA A 90 -4.76 -4.51 1.24
N TRP A 91 -5.78 -4.18 0.44
CA TRP A 91 -6.33 -5.10 -0.55
C TRP A 91 -6.91 -4.38 -1.77
N GLN A 92 -6.93 -5.10 -2.88
CA GLN A 92 -7.78 -4.87 -4.04
C GLN A 92 -8.31 -6.24 -4.48
N TRP A 93 -9.62 -6.42 -4.53
CA TRP A 93 -10.23 -7.72 -4.82
C TRP A 93 -11.54 -7.59 -5.58
N PRO A 94 -11.78 -8.42 -6.62
CA PRO A 94 -13.09 -8.49 -7.27
C PRO A 94 -14.10 -9.14 -6.32
N ILE A 95 -15.28 -8.50 -6.17
CA ILE A 95 -16.34 -8.95 -5.27
C ILE A 95 -17.43 -9.68 -6.07
N TYR A 96 -17.83 -9.08 -7.19
CA TYR A 96 -18.96 -9.56 -7.96
C TYR A 96 -18.80 -9.24 -9.45
N GLY A 97 -19.33 -10.10 -10.31
CA GLY A 97 -19.30 -9.93 -11.76
C GLY A 97 -18.05 -10.56 -12.40
N THR A 98 -18.03 -10.55 -13.73
CA THR A 98 -16.89 -11.08 -14.50
C THR A 98 -15.97 -9.94 -14.90
N PRO A 99 -14.68 -9.97 -14.49
CA PRO A 99 -13.71 -8.96 -14.89
C PRO A 99 -13.68 -8.78 -16.41
N VAL A 100 -13.60 -7.54 -16.86
CA VAL A 100 -13.61 -7.21 -18.32
C VAL A 100 -12.43 -7.88 -19.05
N THR A 101 -11.31 -8.06 -18.39
CA THR A 101 -10.14 -8.78 -18.93
C THR A 101 -10.37 -10.26 -19.21
N SER A 102 -11.39 -10.87 -18.60
CA SER A 102 -11.77 -12.28 -18.81
C SER A 102 -12.80 -12.44 -19.94
N ARG A 103 -13.28 -11.34 -20.52
CA ARG A 103 -14.22 -11.38 -21.63
C ARG A 103 -13.46 -11.39 -22.94
N GLY A 104 -13.76 -12.39 -23.77
CA GLY A 104 -13.23 -12.41 -25.13
C GLY A 104 -13.63 -11.15 -25.92
N ALA A 105 -12.84 -10.80 -26.92
CA ALA A 105 -12.97 -9.58 -27.73
C ALA A 105 -14.35 -9.39 -28.42
N ASN A 106 -15.22 -10.39 -28.39
CA ASN A 106 -16.53 -10.41 -29.08
C ASN A 106 -17.73 -10.12 -28.14
N SER A 107 -17.55 -9.81 -26.88
CA SER A 107 -18.68 -9.50 -26.00
C SER A 107 -19.01 -8.01 -26.06
N ASN A 108 -19.98 -7.63 -26.90
CA ASN A 108 -20.59 -6.28 -26.95
C ASN A 108 -21.43 -5.93 -25.70
N SER A 109 -21.37 -6.75 -24.64
CA SER A 109 -22.15 -6.50 -23.45
C SER A 109 -21.32 -5.69 -22.43
N CYS A 110 -21.80 -4.50 -22.08
CA CYS A 110 -21.34 -3.69 -20.94
C CYS A 110 -21.69 -4.37 -19.60
N GLY A 111 -21.31 -5.63 -19.41
CA GLY A 111 -21.50 -6.29 -18.13
C GLY A 111 -20.44 -5.82 -17.12
N GLY A 112 -20.84 -5.40 -15.94
CA GLY A 112 -19.97 -4.81 -14.95
C GLY A 112 -19.34 -5.80 -13.97
N ALA A 113 -18.20 -5.41 -13.42
CA ALA A 113 -17.59 -6.08 -12.29
C ALA A 113 -17.34 -5.10 -11.15
N TRP A 114 -17.61 -5.56 -9.93
CA TRP A 114 -17.37 -4.81 -8.71
C TRP A 114 -16.08 -5.25 -8.05
N TYR A 115 -15.33 -4.28 -7.61
CA TYR A 115 -14.08 -4.47 -6.87
C TYR A 115 -14.16 -3.73 -5.53
N SER A 116 -13.53 -4.28 -4.51
CA SER A 116 -13.22 -3.57 -3.27
C SER A 116 -11.72 -3.30 -3.23
N ALA A 117 -11.36 -2.11 -2.84
CA ALA A 117 -9.98 -1.75 -2.56
C ALA A 117 -9.91 -0.94 -1.27
N GLY A 118 -8.85 -1.15 -0.49
CA GLY A 118 -8.71 -0.40 0.75
C GLY A 118 -7.44 -0.72 1.50
N ARG A 119 -7.24 0.06 2.56
CA ARG A 119 -6.15 -0.08 3.52
C ARG A 119 -6.66 0.25 4.92
N VAL A 120 -6.25 -0.53 5.89
CA VAL A 120 -6.54 -0.31 7.30
C VAL A 120 -5.24 -0.40 8.08
N GLN A 121 -4.95 0.61 8.88
CA GLN A 121 -3.78 0.67 9.75
C GLN A 121 -4.21 0.75 11.20
N TYR A 122 -3.72 -0.19 12.01
CA TYR A 122 -4.03 -0.30 13.42
C TYR A 122 -2.78 -0.13 14.27
N SER A 123 -2.82 0.76 15.26
CA SER A 123 -1.79 0.91 16.28
C SER A 123 -2.01 -0.11 17.39
N LEU A 124 -1.10 -1.08 17.53
CA LEU A 124 -1.13 -2.04 18.63
C LEU A 124 -0.81 -1.38 19.97
N ARG A 125 0.06 -0.36 19.95
CA ARG A 125 0.43 0.41 21.13
C ARG A 125 -0.73 1.24 21.68
N ASP A 126 -1.42 1.98 20.80
CA ASP A 126 -2.51 2.88 21.20
C ASP A 126 -3.88 2.18 21.17
N LYS A 127 -3.93 0.92 20.70
CA LYS A 127 -5.12 0.08 20.56
C LYS A 127 -6.24 0.77 19.78
N ARG A 128 -5.90 1.44 18.66
CA ARG A 128 -6.83 2.18 17.82
C ARG A 128 -6.49 2.12 16.34
N LEU A 129 -7.50 2.36 15.51
CA LEU A 129 -7.31 2.63 14.09
C LEU A 129 -6.66 4.00 13.92
N THR A 130 -5.54 4.05 13.20
CA THR A 130 -4.82 5.29 12.91
C THR A 130 -5.19 5.86 11.56
N ASP A 131 -5.40 4.99 10.58
CA ASP A 131 -5.73 5.37 9.22
C ASP A 131 -6.55 4.26 8.57
N SER A 132 -7.55 4.62 7.80
CA SER A 132 -8.31 3.69 7.00
C SER A 132 -8.82 4.34 5.73
N VAL A 133 -8.65 3.61 4.62
CA VAL A 133 -9.22 3.94 3.31
C VAL A 133 -9.97 2.72 2.84
N ALA A 134 -11.22 2.88 2.46
CA ALA A 134 -12.01 1.82 1.87
C ALA A 134 -12.76 2.36 0.66
N GLY A 135 -12.84 1.59 -0.40
CA GLY A 135 -13.51 1.99 -1.61
C GLY A 135 -14.08 0.81 -2.38
N PHE A 136 -15.07 1.14 -3.20
CA PHE A 136 -15.67 0.25 -4.18
C PHE A 136 -15.48 0.85 -5.56
N GLU A 137 -15.19 -0.01 -6.51
CA GLU A 137 -15.03 0.35 -7.90
C GLU A 137 -15.95 -0.51 -8.73
N TYR A 138 -16.69 0.12 -9.63
CA TYR A 138 -17.53 -0.55 -10.62
C TYR A 138 -16.96 -0.33 -12.01
N ASP A 139 -16.60 -1.41 -12.68
CA ASP A 139 -16.08 -1.39 -14.04
C ASP A 139 -17.14 -1.88 -15.02
N ALA A 140 -17.73 -0.95 -15.79
CA ALA A 140 -18.70 -1.25 -16.83
C ALA A 140 -18.06 -1.50 -18.21
N GLY A 141 -16.73 -1.44 -18.35
CA GLY A 141 -16.01 -1.57 -19.60
C GLY A 141 -15.76 -0.23 -20.29
N CYS A 142 -16.76 0.57 -20.54
CA CYS A 142 -16.66 1.90 -21.18
C CYS A 142 -16.50 3.03 -20.15
N TRP A 143 -16.89 2.81 -18.92
CA TRP A 143 -16.69 3.73 -17.80
C TRP A 143 -16.39 2.99 -16.51
N VAL A 144 -15.74 3.68 -15.58
CA VAL A 144 -15.42 3.17 -14.24
C VAL A 144 -15.88 4.19 -13.21
N MET A 145 -16.70 3.74 -12.26
CA MET A 145 -17.11 4.53 -11.11
C MET A 145 -16.32 4.08 -9.88
N ARG A 146 -15.84 5.05 -9.09
CA ARG A 146 -15.15 4.81 -7.82
C ARG A 146 -15.82 5.59 -6.72
N PHE A 147 -16.13 4.89 -5.65
CA PHE A 147 -16.58 5.48 -4.40
C PHE A 147 -15.56 5.12 -3.31
N GLY A 148 -15.17 6.08 -2.50
CA GLY A 148 -14.20 5.86 -1.43
C GLY A 148 -14.49 6.69 -0.19
N ILE A 149 -14.13 6.14 0.96
CA ILE A 149 -14.12 6.82 2.25
C ILE A 149 -12.72 6.71 2.81
N GLU A 150 -12.14 7.85 3.17
CA GLU A 150 -10.87 7.95 3.87
C GLU A 150 -11.11 8.51 5.27
N ARG A 151 -10.57 7.84 6.26
CA ARG A 151 -10.60 8.28 7.65
C ARG A 151 -9.18 8.36 8.19
N LEU A 152 -8.73 9.55 8.45
CA LEU A 152 -7.42 9.84 8.97
C LEU A 152 -7.52 10.34 10.42
N SER A 153 -6.81 9.70 11.33
CA SER A 153 -6.70 10.18 12.73
C SER A 153 -5.52 11.13 12.84
N THR A 154 -5.80 12.43 12.94
CA THR A 154 -4.80 13.50 13.06
C THR A 154 -4.29 13.70 14.49
N GLY A 155 -4.88 13.04 15.46
CA GLY A 155 -4.49 13.13 16.87
C GLY A 155 -5.19 12.07 17.74
N ARG A 156 -5.09 12.21 19.06
CA ARG A 156 -5.76 11.28 19.98
C ARG A 156 -7.28 11.45 19.99
N ALA A 157 -7.79 12.64 19.66
CA ALA A 157 -9.22 12.97 19.73
C ALA A 157 -9.82 13.39 18.38
N GLU A 158 -9.01 13.72 17.37
CA GLU A 158 -9.50 14.25 16.10
C GLU A 158 -9.41 13.23 14.99
N THR A 159 -10.51 13.05 14.28
CA THR A 159 -10.57 12.22 13.07
C THR A 159 -11.15 13.06 11.93
N ASN A 160 -10.47 13.09 10.81
CA ASN A 160 -10.96 13.66 9.57
C ASN A 160 -11.50 12.54 8.68
N THR A 161 -12.74 12.70 8.23
CA THR A 161 -13.37 11.75 7.31
C THR A 161 -13.67 12.45 6.00
N ARG A 162 -13.19 11.87 4.90
CA ARG A 162 -13.40 12.37 3.54
C ARG A 162 -14.11 11.32 2.70
N ILE A 163 -15.17 11.74 2.03
CA ILE A 163 -15.89 10.91 1.05
C ILE A 163 -15.45 11.36 -0.35
N MET A 164 -15.23 10.41 -1.23
CA MET A 164 -14.75 10.63 -2.59
C MET A 164 -15.63 9.88 -3.58
N LEU A 165 -15.97 10.55 -4.68
CA LEU A 165 -16.68 9.97 -5.81
C LEU A 165 -15.96 10.38 -7.09
N GLN A 166 -15.67 9.42 -7.95
CA GLN A 166 -15.03 9.64 -9.24
C GLN A 166 -15.68 8.80 -10.31
N LEU A 167 -15.97 9.42 -11.43
CA LEU A 167 -16.40 8.77 -12.67
C LEU A 167 -15.30 8.95 -13.72
N GLU A 168 -14.87 7.85 -14.30
CA GLU A 168 -13.90 7.81 -15.39
C GLU A 168 -14.56 7.27 -16.65
N LEU A 169 -14.54 8.05 -17.72
CA LEU A 169 -14.88 7.61 -19.07
C LEU A 169 -13.59 7.09 -19.72
N VAL A 170 -13.54 5.79 -19.99
CA VAL A 170 -12.32 5.15 -20.50
C VAL A 170 -11.91 5.76 -21.83
N GLY A 171 -10.69 6.31 -21.88
CA GLY A 171 -10.14 6.95 -23.08
C GLY A 171 -10.54 8.42 -23.30
N LEU A 172 -11.39 9.01 -22.45
CA LEU A 172 -11.85 10.39 -22.62
C LEU A 172 -11.45 11.29 -21.44
N SER A 173 -12.07 11.14 -20.29
CA SER A 173 -11.88 12.06 -19.15
C SER A 173 -12.22 11.44 -17.81
N GLN A 174 -11.83 12.16 -16.75
CA GLN A 174 -12.17 11.85 -15.38
C GLN A 174 -12.93 13.03 -14.76
N LEU A 175 -14.02 12.73 -14.06
CA LEU A 175 -14.88 13.68 -13.38
C LEU A 175 -14.98 13.33 -11.90
N GLY A 176 -15.00 14.35 -11.03
CA GLY A 176 -15.15 14.19 -9.58
C GLY A 176 -13.85 14.28 -8.80
N SER A 177 -13.84 13.71 -7.60
CA SER A 177 -12.69 13.72 -6.69
C SER A 177 -11.63 12.69 -7.08
N ASN A 178 -10.38 12.87 -6.62
CA ASN A 178 -9.24 11.99 -6.95
C ASN A 178 -9.26 10.63 -6.20
N ALA A 179 -10.38 9.90 -6.20
CA ALA A 179 -10.51 8.60 -5.54
C ALA A 179 -9.47 7.59 -6.05
N LEU A 180 -9.23 7.55 -7.37
CA LEU A 180 -8.20 6.70 -7.97
C LEU A 180 -6.81 6.96 -7.38
N LYS A 181 -6.42 8.23 -7.23
CA LYS A 181 -5.11 8.59 -6.68
C LYS A 181 -4.98 8.09 -5.25
N VAL A 182 -6.01 8.31 -4.43
CA VAL A 182 -6.00 7.88 -3.03
C VAL A 182 -5.91 6.36 -2.92
N LEU A 183 -6.69 5.59 -3.67
CA LEU A 183 -6.61 4.13 -3.66
C LEU A 183 -5.24 3.62 -4.13
N ARG A 184 -4.71 4.16 -5.22
CA ARG A 184 -3.40 3.79 -5.76
C ARG A 184 -2.26 4.08 -4.79
N ASP A 185 -2.28 5.25 -4.15
CA ASP A 185 -1.21 5.67 -3.25
C ASP A 185 -1.26 4.92 -1.89
N ASN A 186 -2.43 4.38 -1.53
CA ASN A 186 -2.66 3.69 -0.27
C ASN A 186 -2.62 2.16 -0.36
N VAL A 187 -2.86 1.56 -1.53
CA VAL A 187 -2.92 0.09 -1.69
C VAL A 187 -1.68 -0.40 -2.45
N PRO A 188 -0.71 -1.06 -1.78
CA PRO A 188 0.47 -1.63 -2.44
C PRO A 188 0.09 -2.68 -3.47
N GLY A 189 0.51 -2.50 -4.72
CA GLY A 189 0.18 -3.40 -5.82
C GLY A 189 -1.17 -3.15 -6.48
N TYR A 190 -1.84 -2.05 -6.14
CA TYR A 190 -3.07 -1.63 -6.81
C TYR A 190 -2.87 -1.47 -8.32
N ARG A 191 -3.79 -2.04 -9.09
CA ARG A 191 -3.86 -1.88 -10.54
C ARG A 191 -5.10 -1.10 -10.95
N ARG A 192 -4.90 -0.10 -11.78
CA ARG A 192 -5.99 0.71 -12.34
C ARG A 192 -6.83 -0.16 -13.28
N LEU A 193 -8.16 -0.20 -13.11
CA LEU A 193 -9.07 -1.04 -13.90
C LEU A 193 -9.12 -0.66 -15.40
N SER A 194 -8.77 0.58 -15.73
CA SER A 194 -8.77 1.09 -17.12
C SER A 194 -7.40 1.01 -17.81
N SER A 195 -6.32 0.58 -17.12
CA SER A 195 -4.94 0.62 -17.66
C SER A 195 -4.74 -0.21 -18.92
N ASP A 196 -5.38 -1.38 -18.99
CA ASP A 196 -5.21 -2.31 -20.11
C ASP A 196 -6.04 -1.92 -21.33
N ARG A 197 -6.82 -0.84 -21.24
CA ARG A 197 -7.73 -0.37 -22.28
C ARG A 197 -7.38 1.00 -22.87
N SER A 198 -6.41 1.68 -22.30
CA SER A 198 -5.89 2.91 -22.91
C SER A 198 -5.17 2.52 -24.20
N PRO A 199 -5.53 3.10 -25.37
CA PRO A 199 -4.74 2.93 -26.57
C PRO A 199 -3.32 3.41 -26.22
N SER A 200 -2.32 2.54 -26.45
CA SER A 200 -0.93 2.93 -26.35
C SER A 200 -0.73 4.13 -27.27
N SER A 201 -0.43 5.29 -26.70
CA SER A 201 0.01 6.45 -27.47
C SER A 201 1.44 6.19 -27.94
N ASP A 202 1.62 5.20 -28.80
CA ASP A 202 2.78 5.07 -29.67
C ASP A 202 2.61 6.04 -30.85
N PHE A 203 2.58 7.33 -30.54
CA PHE A 203 2.99 8.34 -31.48
C PHE A 203 4.50 8.61 -31.24
N THR A 204 5.33 7.76 -31.79
CA THR A 204 6.71 8.15 -32.14
C THR A 204 6.64 8.95 -33.43
N PRO A 205 7.13 10.23 -33.46
CA PRO A 205 7.33 10.97 -34.69
C PRO A 205 8.50 10.39 -35.49
#